data_1598ac128ce929791f002b5cb5d79a6e
#
_entry.id   1598ac128ce929791f002b5cb5d79a6e
#
_cell.length_a   1.000
_cell.length_b   1.000
_cell.length_c   1.000
_cell.angle_alpha   90.00
_cell.angle_beta   90.00
_cell.angle_gamma   90.00
#
_symmetry.space_group_name_H-M   'P 1'
#
loop_
_entity.id
_entity.type
_entity.pdbx_description
1 polymer ?
#
loop_
_entity_poly.entity_id
_entity_poly.type
_entity_poly.pdbx_seq_one_letter_code
_entity_poly.pdbx_strand_id
1 'polypeptide(L)' 'MSNVTKRALEQSLKNLLLKKPLTKITIGDITEDCGINRMTFYYHFKDIYDLVEWACLELSLIHI' A
#
# COMPACT_ATOMS: atom_id res chain seq x y z
N MET A 1 -12.07 -12.11 3.93
CA MET A 1 -12.50 -11.36 4.81
C MET A 1 -11.61 -10.24 5.21
N SER A 2 -10.40 -10.32 5.16
CA SER A 2 -9.61 -9.30 5.76
C SER A 2 -8.76 -8.56 4.80
N ASN A 3 -9.31 -8.22 3.65
CA ASN A 3 -8.59 -7.38 2.72
C ASN A 3 -8.80 -5.89 3.01
N VAL A 4 -9.54 -5.58 4.07
CA VAL A 4 -9.82 -4.19 4.40
C VAL A 4 -8.53 -3.43 4.68
N THR A 5 -7.65 -4.00 5.50
CA THR A 5 -6.38 -3.35 5.82
C THR A 5 -5.49 -3.26 4.59
N LYS A 6 -5.44 -4.32 3.79
CA LYS A 6 -4.64 -4.30 2.57
C LYS A 6 -5.13 -3.24 1.60
N ARG A 7 -6.44 -3.10 1.47
CA ARG A 7 -7.02 -2.10 0.58
C ARG A 7 -6.76 -0.69 1.10
N ALA A 8 -6.80 -0.52 2.42
CA ALA A 8 -6.49 0.77 3.01
C ALA A 8 -5.04 1.15 2.71
N LEU A 9 -4.13 0.19 2.84
CA LEU A 9 -2.73 0.42 2.52
C LEU A 9 -2.54 0.75 1.04
N GLU A 10 -3.23 0.04 0.18
CA GLU A 10 -3.18 0.31 -1.25
C GLU A 10 -3.69 1.71 -1.56
N GLN A 11 -4.80 2.09 -0.95
CA GLN A 11 -5.37 3.40 -1.18
C GLN A 11 -4.42 4.50 -0.72
N SER A 12 -3.79 4.31 0.44
CA SER A 12 -2.81 5.26 0.93
C SER A 12 -1.63 5.38 -0.02
N LEU A 13 -1.17 4.25 -0.56
CA LEU A 13 -0.09 4.27 -1.55
C LEU A 13 -0.49 5.09 -2.77
N LYS A 14 -1.69 4.86 -3.28
CA LYS A 14 -2.17 5.60 -4.44
C LYS A 14 -2.25 7.10 -4.16
N ASN A 15 -2.76 7.46 -2.98
CA ASN A 15 -2.85 8.86 -2.60
C ASN A 15 -1.48 9.52 -2.56
N LEU A 16 -0.51 8.81 -1.99
CA LEU A 16 0.85 9.34 -1.89
C LEU A 16 1.52 9.44 -3.24
N LEU A 17 1.22 8.52 -4.15
CA LEU A 17 1.79 8.56 -5.49
C LEU A 17 1.33 9.78 -6.27
N LEU A 18 0.19 10.35 -5.91
CA LEU A 18 -0.26 11.59 -6.52
C LEU A 18 0.57 12.79 -6.08
N LYS A 19 1.28 12.66 -4.96
CA LYS A 19 2.04 13.76 -4.39
C LYS A 19 3.54 13.62 -4.60
N LYS A 20 4.05 12.40 -4.65
CA LYS A 20 5.48 12.18 -4.80
C LYS A 20 5.74 10.81 -5.41
N PRO A 21 6.93 10.63 -6.00
CA PRO A 21 7.26 9.36 -6.66
C PRO A 21 7.45 8.23 -5.64
N LEU A 22 7.32 7.01 -6.12
CA LEU A 22 7.43 5.83 -5.28
C LEU A 22 8.74 5.78 -4.51
N THR A 23 9.83 6.22 -5.15
CA THR A 23 11.14 6.18 -4.52
C THR A 23 11.23 7.06 -3.27
N LYS A 24 10.30 8.00 -3.12
CA LYS A 24 10.30 8.89 -1.97
C LYS A 24 9.23 8.53 -0.95
N ILE A 25 8.47 7.49 -1.22
CA ILE A 25 7.43 7.04 -0.30
C ILE A 25 8.03 5.99 0.63
N THR A 26 7.79 6.16 1.93
CA THR A 26 8.28 5.21 2.93
C THR A 26 7.10 4.46 3.55
N ILE A 27 7.42 3.36 4.23
CA ILE A 27 6.40 2.61 4.96
C ILE A 27 5.75 3.52 6.01
N GLY A 28 6.56 4.36 6.66
CA GLY A 28 6.04 5.30 7.62
C GLY A 28 5.02 6.26 7.01
N ASP A 29 5.30 6.73 5.80
CA ASP A 29 4.36 7.61 5.10
C ASP A 29 3.02 6.92 4.88
N ILE A 30 3.07 5.68 4.44
CA ILE A 30 1.86 4.92 4.14
C ILE A 30 1.06 4.65 5.41
N THR A 31 1.73 4.20 6.46
CA THR A 31 1.03 3.86 7.69
C THR A 31 0.47 5.09 8.38
N GLU A 32 1.17 6.21 8.29
CA GLU A 32 0.69 7.47 8.83
C GLU A 32 -0.57 7.93 8.11
N ASP A 33 -0.54 7.86 6.79
CA ASP A 33 -1.68 8.26 5.99
C ASP A 33 -2.89 7.38 6.26
N CYS A 34 -2.63 6.11 6.51
CA CYS A 34 -3.67 5.12 6.73
C CYS A 34 -4.15 5.07 8.17
N GLY A 35 -3.34 5.56 9.11
CA GLY A 35 -3.70 5.57 10.53
C GLY A 35 -3.42 4.27 11.23
N ILE A 36 -2.48 3.48 10.74
CA ILE A 36 -2.07 2.23 11.38
C ILE A 36 -0.60 2.31 11.73
N ASN A 37 -0.11 1.33 12.49
CA ASN A 37 1.30 1.32 12.84
C ASN A 37 2.08 0.43 11.88
N ARG A 38 3.42 0.51 11.96
CA ARG A 38 4.28 -0.23 11.05
C ARG A 38 4.16 -1.74 11.22
N MET A 39 3.90 -2.18 12.42
CA MET A 39 3.76 -3.61 12.66
C MET A 39 2.61 -4.18 11.85
N THR A 40 1.52 -3.45 11.75
CA THR A 40 0.39 -3.88 10.96
C THR A 40 0.76 -4.00 9.48
N PHE A 41 1.57 -3.05 8.99
CA PHE A 41 2.05 -3.12 7.62
C PHE A 41 2.86 -4.41 7.41
N TYR A 42 3.84 -4.66 8.29
CA TYR A 42 4.71 -5.82 8.12
C TYR A 42 3.98 -7.13 8.32
N TYR A 43 2.84 -7.09 8.94
CA TYR A 43 2.01 -8.27 9.09
C TYR A 43 1.45 -8.73 7.73
N HIS A 44 1.22 -7.79 6.82
CA HIS A 44 0.62 -8.07 5.53
C HIS A 44 1.64 -8.05 4.39
N PHE A 45 2.64 -7.21 4.46
CA PHE A 45 3.62 -7.03 3.39
C PHE A 45 5.02 -6.93 3.95
N LYS A 46 6.00 -7.40 3.16
CA LYS A 46 7.40 -7.32 3.59
C LYS A 46 7.94 -5.91 3.47
N ASP A 47 7.57 -5.22 2.39
CA ASP A 47 8.05 -3.87 2.14
C ASP A 47 7.08 -3.18 1.17
N ILE A 48 7.44 -1.97 0.77
CA ILE A 48 6.59 -1.19 -0.12
C ILE A 48 6.43 -1.88 -1.47
N TYR A 49 7.48 -2.52 -1.97
CA TYR A 49 7.41 -3.15 -3.27
C TYR A 49 6.47 -4.35 -3.26
N ASP A 50 6.37 -5.02 -2.16
CA ASP A 50 5.42 -6.11 -1.99
C ASP A 50 3.99 -5.57 -2.10
N LEU A 51 3.74 -4.42 -1.48
CA LEU A 51 2.44 -3.76 -1.59
C LEU A 51 2.17 -3.30 -3.02
N VAL A 52 3.17 -2.76 -3.68
CA VAL A 52 3.03 -2.32 -5.07
C VAL A 52 2.68 -3.49 -5.96
N GLU A 53 3.35 -4.62 -5.74
CA GLU A 53 3.08 -5.81 -6.53
C GLU A 53 1.65 -6.28 -6.34
N TRP A 54 1.19 -6.29 -5.10
CA TRP A 54 -0.18 -6.69 -4.81
C TRP A 54 -1.18 -5.76 -5.50
N ALA A 55 -0.92 -4.46 -5.45
CA ALA A 55 -1.79 -3.48 -6.09
C ALA A 55 -1.79 -3.64 -7.60
N CYS A 56 -0.64 -3.94 -8.19
CA CYS A 56 -0.55 -4.16 -9.62
C CYS A 56 -1.32 -5.39 -10.05
N LEU A 57 -1.26 -6.45 -9.26
CA LEU A 57 -1.99 -7.67 -9.57
C LEU A 57 -3.49 -7.42 -9.53
N GLU A 58 -3.94 -6.65 -8.56
CA GLU A 58 -5.35 -6.31 -8.47
C GLU A 58 -5.80 -5.52 -9.69
N LEU A 59 -4.99 -4.54 -10.10
CA LEU A 59 -5.32 -3.74 -11.27
C LEU A 59 -5.30 -4.58 -12.55
N SER A 60 -4.37 -5.51 -12.64
CA SER A 60 -4.30 -6.38 -13.80
C SER A 60 -5.55 -7.22 -13.94
N LEU A 61 -6.05 -7.73 -12.83
CA LEU A 61 -7.26 -8.53 -12.85
C LEU A 61 -8.45 -7.70 -13.32
N ILE A 62 -8.48 -6.43 -12.94
CA ILE A 62 -9.57 -5.56 -13.33
C ILE A 62 -9.53 -5.26 -14.83
N HIS A 63 -8.33 -5.13 -15.37
CA HIS A 63 -8.17 -4.79 -16.77
C HIS A 63 -8.35 -5.96 -17.72
N ILE A 64 -8.26 -7.14 -17.22
CA ILE A 64 -8.48 -8.32 -18.02
C ILE A 64 -9.94 -8.69 -18.09
#